data_e13935c960393af58f99996e530915f0
#
_entry.id   e13935c960393af58f99996e530915f0
#
_cell.length_a   1.000
_cell.length_b   1.000
_cell.length_c   1.000
_cell.angle_alpha   90.00
_cell.angle_beta   90.00
_cell.angle_gamma   90.00
#
_symmetry.space_group_name_H-M   'P 1'
#
loop_
_entity.id
_entity.type
_entity.pdbx_description
1 polymer ?
#
loop_
_entity_poly.entity_id
_entity_poly.type
_entity_poly.pdbx_seq_one_letter_code
_entity_poly.pdbx_strand_id
1 'polypeptide(L)'
;LCSRLELTRKRVFLQKSPLDLSFFFKLSGRMEAEGHPALFYTPARPMLPPPDYDLAAEVQKHDVLLSYPYQSIRPFIAMLKKAAQDPDVISIKMTLYRMARESQIVQALMEAAENGKEVVALVELRARFDEQNNIDWSKQLESAGCTVIYGFEDYKVHSKLTLITRKGAEGYSYITQIGTGNYNEKTSELYTDYSFITADERIGEEASKVFRNLAVQQLTEESDKMLVAPLRFKSVLLDEMDHVIAAARMGRPASMILKNNSISDRDIILKLQEASCAGVRIDMIVRGICCVRAEVPGKTENLHIRSLVGRYLEHGRIYSFFDGTHTRIYIASGDFLTRNTECRVEVGVRVEDPVLVQKLTDILQLQLRDNVNARVMDASGNYQKVKPAEGEPLVNSQMGMYELLRNDWQRLEPWKCTTPATETEKTAAVCQEVTVEQLKQELPHVFQPAPEKAEKAAPAAQQPDHYEALEQMLNNKPRAAQPASKAPAAPRPVVKPVVTAPKKKSLLERIGSFFRR
;
A
#
# COMPACT_ATOMS: atom_id res chain seq x y z
N LEU A 1 27.34 -6.36 -7.53
CA LEU A 1 26.55 -5.79 -6.42
C LEU A 1 27.49 -5.12 -5.40
N CYS A 2 28.48 -5.85 -4.87
CA CYS A 2 29.41 -5.31 -3.86
C CYS A 2 30.13 -4.04 -4.32
N SER A 3 30.67 -4.01 -5.55
CA SER A 3 31.31 -2.82 -6.13
C SER A 3 30.34 -1.63 -6.21
N ARG A 4 29.08 -1.86 -6.64
CA ARG A 4 28.06 -0.81 -6.76
C ARG A 4 27.57 -0.27 -5.42
N LEU A 5 27.68 -1.09 -4.35
CA LEU A 5 27.31 -0.72 -2.98
C LEU A 5 28.53 -0.29 -2.15
N GLU A 6 29.72 -0.21 -2.77
CA GLU A 6 30.99 0.15 -2.13
C GLU A 6 31.32 -0.71 -0.89
N LEU A 7 30.88 -1.99 -0.93
CA LEU A 7 31.09 -2.91 0.18
C LEU A 7 32.47 -3.56 0.12
N THR A 8 33.19 -3.50 1.22
CA THR A 8 34.42 -4.24 1.40
C THR A 8 34.13 -5.72 1.71
N ARG A 9 35.08 -6.62 1.43
CA ARG A 9 34.97 -8.08 1.73
C ARG A 9 34.60 -8.35 3.18
N LYS A 10 35.06 -7.55 4.12
CA LYS A 10 34.75 -7.66 5.57
C LYS A 10 33.28 -7.43 5.92
N ARG A 11 32.52 -6.78 5.02
CA ARG A 11 31.09 -6.47 5.21
C ARG A 11 30.18 -7.43 4.43
N VAL A 12 30.72 -8.47 3.82
CA VAL A 12 29.96 -9.45 3.03
C VAL A 12 30.01 -10.80 3.71
N PHE A 13 28.85 -11.30 4.14
CA PHE A 13 28.69 -12.58 4.81
C PHE A 13 28.01 -13.56 3.84
N LEU A 14 28.74 -14.62 3.45
CA LEU A 14 28.18 -15.65 2.58
C LEU A 14 27.48 -16.71 3.44
N GLN A 15 26.18 -16.93 3.17
CA GLN A 15 25.39 -17.96 3.84
C GLN A 15 25.12 -19.12 2.88
N LYS A 16 25.25 -20.36 3.36
CA LYS A 16 24.99 -21.59 2.58
C LYS A 16 23.52 -22.02 2.59
N SER A 17 22.73 -21.49 3.52
CA SER A 17 21.30 -21.76 3.69
C SER A 17 20.46 -20.49 3.46
N PRO A 18 19.16 -20.62 3.19
CA PRO A 18 18.26 -19.47 3.18
C PRO A 18 18.36 -18.68 4.48
N LEU A 19 18.43 -17.35 4.36
CA LEU A 19 18.55 -16.45 5.50
C LEU A 19 17.18 -16.11 6.04
N ASP A 20 16.90 -16.48 7.29
CA ASP A 20 15.73 -16.04 8.04
C ASP A 20 16.15 -14.92 9.01
N LEU A 21 15.63 -13.71 8.75
CA LEU A 21 15.86 -12.52 9.57
C LEU A 21 14.70 -12.26 10.55
N SER A 22 13.72 -13.15 10.65
CA SER A 22 12.56 -12.97 11.55
C SER A 22 12.92 -12.87 13.03
N PHE A 23 14.10 -13.39 13.41
CA PHE A 23 14.62 -13.27 14.78
C PHE A 23 14.80 -11.81 15.24
N PHE A 24 14.99 -10.86 14.31
CA PHE A 24 15.10 -9.44 14.63
C PHE A 24 13.86 -8.89 15.33
N PHE A 25 12.66 -9.41 15.06
CA PHE A 25 11.46 -9.01 15.79
C PHE A 25 11.55 -9.38 17.27
N LYS A 26 12.07 -10.58 17.58
CA LYS A 26 12.28 -11.02 18.98
C LYS A 26 13.42 -10.24 19.65
N LEU A 27 14.49 -9.99 18.91
CA LEU A 27 15.62 -9.19 19.39
C LEU A 27 15.17 -7.77 19.71
N SER A 28 14.43 -7.12 18.79
CA SER A 28 13.86 -5.78 19.02
C SER A 28 13.04 -5.73 20.31
N GLY A 29 12.09 -6.65 20.49
CA GLY A 29 11.27 -6.70 21.71
C GLY A 29 12.09 -6.92 22.99
N ARG A 30 13.18 -7.70 22.92
CA ARG A 30 14.10 -7.89 24.05
C ARG A 30 14.87 -6.61 24.39
N MET A 31 15.42 -5.93 23.37
CA MET A 31 16.14 -4.66 23.54
C MET A 31 15.23 -3.57 24.15
N GLU A 32 13.96 -3.54 23.75
CA GLU A 32 12.97 -2.64 24.34
C GLU A 32 12.72 -2.96 25.82
N ALA A 33 12.53 -4.25 26.16
CA ALA A 33 12.32 -4.72 27.52
C ALA A 33 13.55 -4.51 28.44
N GLU A 34 14.76 -4.59 27.89
CA GLU A 34 16.03 -4.33 28.60
C GLU A 34 16.33 -2.82 28.78
N GLY A 35 15.48 -1.93 28.25
CA GLY A 35 15.56 -0.49 28.51
C GLY A 35 16.60 0.25 27.67
N HIS A 36 16.72 -0.08 26.38
CA HIS A 36 17.58 0.62 25.40
C HIS A 36 16.82 1.65 24.55
N PRO A 37 16.30 2.77 25.13
CA PRO A 37 15.42 3.70 24.44
C PRO A 37 16.11 4.40 23.25
N ALA A 38 17.43 4.53 23.26
CA ALA A 38 18.19 5.15 22.17
C ALA A 38 18.10 4.38 20.84
N LEU A 39 17.71 3.10 20.88
CA LEU A 39 17.53 2.26 19.69
C LEU A 39 16.13 2.38 19.05
N PHE A 40 15.21 3.10 19.70
CA PHE A 40 13.82 3.19 19.31
C PHE A 40 13.41 4.64 19.10
N TYR A 41 12.45 4.84 18.21
CA TYR A 41 11.76 6.12 18.14
C TYR A 41 10.99 6.40 19.43
N THR A 42 10.94 7.65 19.85
CA THR A 42 10.03 8.07 20.94
C THR A 42 8.60 7.62 20.63
N PRO A 43 7.90 6.93 21.55
CA PRO A 43 6.55 6.45 21.28
C PRO A 43 5.62 7.58 20.82
N ALA A 44 4.95 7.38 19.69
CA ALA A 44 3.88 8.26 19.22
C ALA A 44 2.60 7.42 19.10
N ARG A 45 1.52 7.91 19.69
CA ARG A 45 0.22 7.23 19.70
C ARG A 45 -0.72 7.92 18.71
N PRO A 46 -1.57 7.14 18.01
CA PRO A 46 -2.63 7.72 17.19
C PRO A 46 -3.53 8.63 18.02
N MET A 47 -3.91 9.77 17.46
CA MET A 47 -4.90 10.65 18.07
C MET A 47 -6.26 9.96 18.13
N LEU A 48 -6.93 10.05 19.25
CA LEU A 48 -8.27 9.50 19.46
C LEU A 48 -9.30 10.62 19.26
N PRO A 49 -10.50 10.29 18.75
CA PRO A 49 -11.61 11.23 18.72
C PRO A 49 -12.12 11.52 20.13
N PRO A 50 -12.97 12.56 20.32
CA PRO A 50 -13.74 12.74 21.53
C PRO A 50 -14.52 11.48 21.93
N PRO A 51 -14.78 11.23 23.22
CA PRO A 51 -15.43 10.01 23.69
C PRO A 51 -16.83 9.75 23.08
N ASP A 52 -17.54 10.81 22.74
CA ASP A 52 -18.89 10.84 22.16
C ASP A 52 -18.90 10.90 20.61
N TYR A 53 -17.74 10.83 19.99
CA TYR A 53 -17.63 10.91 18.53
C TYR A 53 -18.27 9.70 17.85
N ASP A 54 -19.27 9.96 17.01
CA ASP A 54 -19.97 8.97 16.22
C ASP A 54 -19.66 9.19 14.72
N LEU A 55 -18.75 8.38 14.18
CA LEU A 55 -18.34 8.47 12.79
C LEU A 55 -19.51 8.31 11.81
N ALA A 56 -20.46 7.42 12.09
CA ALA A 56 -21.62 7.22 11.22
C ALA A 56 -22.52 8.46 11.18
N ALA A 57 -22.69 9.14 12.32
CA ALA A 57 -23.45 10.38 12.40
C ALA A 57 -22.73 11.56 11.73
N GLU A 58 -21.39 11.61 11.85
CA GLU A 58 -20.61 12.67 11.19
C GLU A 58 -20.63 12.53 9.67
N VAL A 59 -20.51 11.31 9.14
CA VAL A 59 -20.54 11.04 7.70
C VAL A 59 -21.87 11.43 7.04
N GLN A 60 -22.97 11.44 7.79
CA GLN A 60 -24.27 11.96 7.30
C GLN A 60 -24.29 13.48 7.11
N LYS A 61 -23.37 14.22 7.73
CA LYS A 61 -23.27 15.68 7.63
C LYS A 61 -22.26 16.12 6.58
N HIS A 62 -21.18 15.37 6.40
CA HIS A 62 -20.07 15.68 5.49
C HIS A 62 -19.16 14.47 5.33
N ASP A 63 -18.38 14.45 4.25
CA ASP A 63 -17.34 13.44 4.06
C ASP A 63 -16.27 13.49 5.14
N VAL A 64 -15.74 12.33 5.51
CA VAL A 64 -14.69 12.21 6.53
C VAL A 64 -13.45 11.54 5.93
N LEU A 65 -12.27 12.10 6.22
CA LEU A 65 -10.98 11.52 5.86
C LEU A 65 -10.17 11.23 7.12
N LEU A 66 -9.96 9.95 7.43
CA LEU A 66 -9.04 9.51 8.47
C LEU A 66 -7.65 9.29 7.89
N SER A 67 -6.62 9.73 8.60
CA SER A 67 -5.22 9.66 8.17
C SER A 67 -4.41 8.81 9.16
N TYR A 68 -4.14 7.55 8.81
CA TYR A 68 -3.32 6.66 9.61
C TYR A 68 -1.82 6.93 9.38
N PRO A 69 -0.95 6.67 10.36
CA PRO A 69 -1.16 6.22 11.75
C PRO A 69 -1.43 7.38 12.73
N TYR A 70 -1.61 8.59 12.23
CA TYR A 70 -1.77 9.81 13.05
C TYR A 70 -3.09 9.84 13.79
N GLN A 71 -4.15 9.39 13.12
CA GLN A 71 -5.47 9.18 13.69
C GLN A 71 -5.73 7.69 13.88
N SER A 72 -6.52 7.34 14.91
CA SER A 72 -6.82 5.95 15.22
C SER A 72 -7.82 5.34 14.23
N ILE A 73 -7.68 4.05 13.93
CA ILE A 73 -8.68 3.26 13.20
C ILE A 73 -9.92 2.93 14.07
N ARG A 74 -9.88 3.16 15.38
CA ARG A 74 -10.96 2.82 16.31
C ARG A 74 -12.32 3.40 15.94
N PRO A 75 -12.46 4.65 15.44
CA PRO A 75 -13.75 5.18 14.99
C PRO A 75 -14.38 4.34 13.88
N PHE A 76 -13.59 3.88 12.91
CA PHE A 76 -14.07 3.00 11.85
C PHE A 76 -14.54 1.64 12.40
N ILE A 77 -13.79 1.05 13.34
CA ILE A 77 -14.18 -0.20 14.00
C ILE A 77 -15.47 0.00 14.81
N ALA A 78 -15.59 1.10 15.55
CA ALA A 78 -16.79 1.43 16.30
C ALA A 78 -18.01 1.61 15.40
N MET A 79 -17.84 2.25 14.24
CA MET A 79 -18.89 2.39 13.23
C MET A 79 -19.36 1.02 12.73
N LEU A 80 -18.45 0.09 12.43
CA LEU A 80 -18.80 -1.28 12.01
C LEU A 80 -19.55 -2.04 13.11
N LYS A 81 -19.09 -1.97 14.36
CA LYS A 81 -19.76 -2.61 15.51
C LYS A 81 -21.17 -2.03 15.73
N LYS A 82 -21.31 -0.71 15.60
CA LYS A 82 -22.61 -0.07 15.68
C LYS A 82 -23.52 -0.51 14.52
N ALA A 83 -23.00 -0.56 13.30
CA ALA A 83 -23.73 -1.04 12.12
C ALA A 83 -24.17 -2.51 12.27
N ALA A 84 -23.37 -3.35 12.95
CA ALA A 84 -23.74 -4.74 13.22
C ALA A 84 -24.99 -4.88 14.10
N GLN A 85 -25.25 -3.91 14.97
CA GLN A 85 -26.37 -3.92 15.91
C GLN A 85 -27.57 -3.07 15.43
N ASP A 86 -27.35 -2.12 14.53
CA ASP A 86 -28.37 -1.17 14.06
C ASP A 86 -29.47 -1.90 13.25
N PRO A 87 -30.76 -1.86 13.66
CA PRO A 87 -31.85 -2.56 12.97
C PRO A 87 -32.10 -2.04 11.56
N ASP A 88 -31.74 -0.79 11.26
CA ASP A 88 -31.91 -0.20 9.93
C ASP A 88 -30.81 -0.65 8.95
N VAL A 89 -29.68 -1.15 9.43
CA VAL A 89 -28.63 -1.71 8.58
C VAL A 89 -29.07 -3.09 8.07
N ILE A 90 -29.15 -3.24 6.75
CA ILE A 90 -29.57 -4.48 6.09
C ILE A 90 -28.40 -5.28 5.53
N SER A 91 -27.32 -4.61 5.10
CA SER A 91 -26.14 -5.32 4.61
C SER A 91 -24.83 -4.59 4.91
N ILE A 92 -23.76 -5.38 5.08
CA ILE A 92 -22.37 -4.90 5.15
C ILE A 92 -21.54 -5.70 4.15
N LYS A 93 -20.91 -5.02 3.20
CA LYS A 93 -20.05 -5.65 2.18
C LYS A 93 -18.63 -5.10 2.30
N MET A 94 -17.62 -5.97 2.28
CA MET A 94 -16.23 -5.58 2.51
C MET A 94 -15.25 -6.42 1.70
N THR A 95 -14.21 -5.77 1.15
CA THR A 95 -13.07 -6.46 0.53
C THR A 95 -11.94 -6.63 1.54
N LEU A 96 -11.45 -7.85 1.74
CA LEU A 96 -10.45 -8.20 2.74
C LEU A 96 -9.20 -8.76 2.08
N TYR A 97 -8.06 -8.08 2.25
CA TYR A 97 -6.78 -8.48 1.66
C TYR A 97 -5.79 -9.03 2.70
N ARG A 98 -5.57 -8.28 3.79
CA ARG A 98 -4.72 -8.66 4.93
C ARG A 98 -5.42 -8.32 6.21
N MET A 99 -5.79 -9.33 6.97
CA MET A 99 -6.48 -9.19 8.26
C MET A 99 -5.49 -9.38 9.41
N ALA A 100 -5.71 -8.69 10.53
CA ALA A 100 -4.96 -8.97 11.75
C ALA A 100 -5.31 -10.38 12.28
N ARG A 101 -4.42 -10.98 13.05
CA ARG A 101 -4.68 -12.31 13.66
C ARG A 101 -5.85 -12.28 14.64
N GLU A 102 -6.03 -11.15 15.31
CA GLU A 102 -7.14 -10.86 16.22
C GLU A 102 -7.83 -9.60 15.69
N SER A 103 -8.62 -9.74 14.60
CA SER A 103 -9.25 -8.62 13.92
C SER A 103 -10.61 -8.29 14.52
N GLN A 104 -10.75 -7.12 15.11
CA GLN A 104 -12.03 -6.59 15.58
C GLN A 104 -12.98 -6.25 14.41
N ILE A 105 -12.41 -5.96 13.23
CA ILE A 105 -13.18 -5.71 12.02
C ILE A 105 -13.89 -7.00 11.57
N VAL A 106 -13.16 -8.13 11.53
CA VAL A 106 -13.76 -9.42 11.17
C VAL A 106 -14.78 -9.86 12.21
N GLN A 107 -14.52 -9.63 13.50
CA GLN A 107 -15.49 -9.90 14.58
C GLN A 107 -16.77 -9.10 14.39
N ALA A 108 -16.69 -7.81 14.01
CA ALA A 108 -17.88 -7.00 13.75
C ALA A 108 -18.69 -7.50 12.54
N LEU A 109 -18.03 -8.06 11.50
CA LEU A 109 -18.71 -8.68 10.37
C LEU A 109 -19.44 -9.97 10.78
N MET A 110 -18.83 -10.81 11.62
CA MET A 110 -19.48 -12.01 12.16
C MET A 110 -20.69 -11.65 13.02
N GLU A 111 -20.53 -10.70 13.93
CA GLU A 111 -21.63 -10.16 14.77
C GLU A 111 -22.81 -9.64 13.91
N ALA A 112 -22.49 -8.93 12.81
CA ALA A 112 -23.51 -8.44 11.89
C ALA A 112 -24.32 -9.61 11.24
N ALA A 113 -23.64 -10.66 10.82
CA ALA A 113 -24.29 -11.84 10.23
C ALA A 113 -25.14 -12.60 11.27
N GLU A 114 -24.63 -12.77 12.49
CA GLU A 114 -25.36 -13.36 13.62
C GLU A 114 -26.61 -12.55 13.98
N ASN A 115 -26.58 -11.23 13.79
CA ASN A 115 -27.73 -10.32 13.95
C ASN A 115 -28.66 -10.27 12.72
N GLY A 116 -28.50 -11.21 11.77
CA GLY A 116 -29.40 -11.40 10.63
C GLY A 116 -29.17 -10.43 9.46
N LYS A 117 -28.03 -9.73 9.37
CA LYS A 117 -27.70 -8.85 8.26
C LYS A 117 -27.06 -9.63 7.12
N GLU A 118 -27.29 -9.18 5.87
CA GLU A 118 -26.51 -9.71 4.73
C GLU A 118 -25.06 -9.24 4.85
N VAL A 119 -24.14 -10.16 5.12
CA VAL A 119 -22.70 -9.85 5.15
C VAL A 119 -21.99 -10.53 4.00
N VAL A 120 -21.35 -9.73 3.14
CA VAL A 120 -20.54 -10.21 2.01
C VAL A 120 -19.09 -9.84 2.25
N ALA A 121 -18.24 -10.83 2.49
CA ALA A 121 -16.80 -10.67 2.66
C ALA A 121 -16.07 -11.21 1.43
N LEU A 122 -15.44 -10.34 0.64
CA LEU A 122 -14.55 -10.78 -0.41
C LEU A 122 -13.14 -10.92 0.16
N VAL A 123 -12.64 -12.17 0.24
CA VAL A 123 -11.34 -12.48 0.83
C VAL A 123 -10.34 -12.89 -0.26
N GLU A 124 -9.23 -12.17 -0.37
CA GLU A 124 -8.13 -12.50 -1.28
C GLU A 124 -7.20 -13.52 -0.62
N LEU A 125 -7.31 -14.79 -1.04
CA LEU A 125 -6.51 -15.87 -0.47
C LEU A 125 -5.02 -15.80 -0.84
N ARG A 126 -4.67 -15.17 -1.97
CA ARG A 126 -3.29 -15.04 -2.46
C ARG A 126 -2.55 -13.84 -1.88
N ALA A 127 -2.93 -13.38 -0.67
CA ALA A 127 -2.19 -12.35 0.04
C ALA A 127 -0.87 -12.92 0.55
N ARG A 128 0.27 -12.50 -0.01
CA ARG A 128 1.61 -13.04 0.33
C ARG A 128 1.86 -12.98 1.83
N PHE A 129 2.29 -14.11 2.41
CA PHE A 129 2.61 -14.33 3.81
C PHE A 129 1.42 -14.33 4.78
N ASP A 130 0.19 -14.14 4.28
CA ASP A 130 -1.03 -14.13 5.10
C ASP A 130 -2.05 -15.18 4.62
N GLU A 131 -1.65 -16.09 3.72
CA GLU A 131 -2.53 -17.08 3.10
C GLU A 131 -3.26 -17.92 4.14
N GLN A 132 -2.55 -18.49 5.12
CA GLN A 132 -3.15 -19.33 6.16
C GLN A 132 -4.09 -18.53 7.06
N ASN A 133 -3.69 -17.33 7.47
CA ASN A 133 -4.52 -16.46 8.29
C ASN A 133 -5.84 -16.08 7.57
N ASN A 134 -5.76 -15.81 6.26
CA ASN A 134 -6.94 -15.49 5.46
C ASN A 134 -7.87 -16.71 5.28
N ILE A 135 -7.32 -17.93 5.13
CA ILE A 135 -8.09 -19.17 5.09
C ILE A 135 -8.82 -19.39 6.42
N ASP A 136 -8.14 -19.21 7.53
CA ASP A 136 -8.71 -19.44 8.86
C ASP A 136 -9.85 -18.45 9.17
N TRP A 137 -9.68 -17.17 8.81
CA TRP A 137 -10.73 -16.17 8.92
C TRP A 137 -11.91 -16.44 7.98
N SER A 138 -11.66 -16.88 6.74
CA SER A 138 -12.73 -17.23 5.80
C SER A 138 -13.67 -18.29 6.37
N LYS A 139 -13.11 -19.35 6.98
CA LYS A 139 -13.90 -20.40 7.62
C LYS A 139 -14.73 -19.89 8.80
N GLN A 140 -14.18 -18.96 9.59
CA GLN A 140 -14.91 -18.36 10.71
C GLN A 140 -16.05 -17.47 10.22
N LEU A 141 -15.82 -16.66 9.18
CA LEU A 141 -16.84 -15.84 8.53
C LEU A 141 -17.99 -16.71 7.98
N GLU A 142 -17.66 -17.78 7.24
CA GLU A 142 -18.67 -18.74 6.74
C GLU A 142 -19.47 -19.38 7.88
N SER A 143 -18.79 -19.79 8.96
CA SER A 143 -19.44 -20.39 10.13
C SER A 143 -20.37 -19.42 10.86
N ALA A 144 -20.11 -18.12 10.82
CA ALA A 144 -20.97 -17.08 11.37
C ALA A 144 -22.13 -16.67 10.43
N GLY A 145 -22.23 -17.27 9.23
CA GLY A 145 -23.29 -17.00 8.27
C GLY A 145 -22.97 -15.91 7.24
N CYS A 146 -21.71 -15.45 7.16
CA CYS A 146 -21.29 -14.52 6.12
C CYS A 146 -21.17 -15.22 4.76
N THR A 147 -21.53 -14.53 3.69
CA THR A 147 -21.21 -14.95 2.32
C THR A 147 -19.76 -14.59 2.01
N VAL A 148 -18.91 -15.59 1.85
CA VAL A 148 -17.49 -15.38 1.51
C VAL A 148 -17.26 -15.58 0.02
N ILE A 149 -16.65 -14.56 -0.63
CA ILE A 149 -16.26 -14.61 -2.04
C ILE A 149 -14.73 -14.70 -2.10
N TYR A 150 -14.21 -15.70 -2.82
CA TYR A 150 -12.77 -15.98 -2.92
C TYR A 150 -12.12 -15.34 -4.15
N GLY A 151 -12.35 -14.04 -4.35
CA GLY A 151 -11.71 -13.28 -5.42
C GLY A 151 -11.91 -13.81 -6.85
N PHE A 152 -11.06 -13.35 -7.77
CA PHE A 152 -11.04 -13.80 -9.16
C PHE A 152 -9.94 -14.86 -9.39
N GLU A 153 -10.12 -15.69 -10.41
CA GLU A 153 -9.08 -16.61 -10.88
C GLU A 153 -7.94 -15.81 -11.52
N ASP A 154 -8.26 -14.87 -12.42
CA ASP A 154 -7.29 -14.11 -13.23
C ASP A 154 -6.85 -12.80 -12.59
N TYR A 155 -7.69 -12.15 -11.79
CA TYR A 155 -7.43 -10.84 -11.19
C TYR A 155 -7.30 -10.94 -9.68
N LYS A 156 -6.24 -10.32 -9.17
CA LYS A 156 -6.05 -10.23 -7.72
C LYS A 156 -6.84 -9.06 -7.16
N VAL A 157 -7.72 -9.31 -6.18
CA VAL A 157 -8.48 -8.23 -5.55
C VAL A 157 -7.63 -7.55 -4.49
N HIS A 158 -7.27 -6.29 -4.75
CA HIS A 158 -6.45 -5.48 -3.85
C HIS A 158 -7.15 -4.21 -3.39
N SER A 159 -8.42 -4.05 -3.75
CA SER A 159 -9.28 -2.94 -3.31
C SER A 159 -9.45 -2.91 -1.78
N LYS A 160 -9.73 -1.73 -1.23
CA LYS A 160 -10.13 -1.50 0.16
C LYS A 160 -11.43 -0.74 0.11
N LEU A 161 -12.50 -1.49 0.10
CA LEU A 161 -13.86 -1.01 -0.08
C LEU A 161 -14.78 -1.62 0.97
N THR A 162 -15.53 -0.78 1.68
CA THR A 162 -16.61 -1.17 2.58
C THR A 162 -17.88 -0.45 2.16
N LEU A 163 -18.99 -1.17 2.14
CA LEU A 163 -20.31 -0.62 1.87
C LEU A 163 -21.27 -1.08 2.96
N ILE A 164 -21.83 -0.13 3.70
CA ILE A 164 -22.93 -0.35 4.66
C ILE A 164 -24.20 0.17 3.99
N THR A 165 -25.22 -0.69 3.85
CA THR A 165 -26.52 -0.32 3.29
C THR A 165 -27.54 -0.27 4.41
N ARG A 166 -28.27 0.83 4.48
CA ARG A 166 -29.35 1.07 5.45
C ARG A 166 -30.68 1.19 4.73
N LYS A 167 -31.74 0.72 5.35
CA LYS A 167 -33.11 0.92 4.91
C LYS A 167 -33.67 2.17 5.58
N GLY A 168 -34.12 3.13 4.78
CA GLY A 168 -34.81 4.33 5.24
C GLY A 168 -36.27 4.34 4.82
N ALA A 169 -37.00 5.40 5.21
CA ALA A 169 -38.40 5.58 4.86
C ALA A 169 -38.62 5.77 3.34
N GLU A 170 -37.66 6.40 2.67
CA GLU A 170 -37.73 6.76 1.24
C GLU A 170 -36.89 5.83 0.33
N GLY A 171 -36.28 4.77 0.88
CA GLY A 171 -35.43 3.86 0.11
C GLY A 171 -34.19 3.41 0.89
N TYR A 172 -33.08 3.21 0.15
CA TYR A 172 -31.81 2.80 0.74
C TYR A 172 -30.86 3.99 0.85
N SER A 173 -30.09 4.03 1.92
CA SER A 173 -28.96 4.94 2.09
C SER A 173 -27.67 4.15 2.29
N TYR A 174 -26.56 4.79 2.01
CA TYR A 174 -25.24 4.15 2.00
C TYR A 174 -24.26 4.87 2.91
N ILE A 175 -23.35 4.12 3.54
CA ILE A 175 -22.08 4.62 4.02
C ILE A 175 -21.01 3.82 3.30
N THR A 176 -20.20 4.50 2.50
CA THR A 176 -19.12 3.89 1.71
C THR A 176 -17.78 4.33 2.25
N GLN A 177 -16.89 3.38 2.50
CA GLN A 177 -15.51 3.68 2.85
C GLN A 177 -14.58 3.16 1.75
N ILE A 178 -13.65 4.03 1.31
CA ILE A 178 -12.62 3.73 0.32
C ILE A 178 -11.26 4.04 0.93
N GLY A 179 -10.38 3.03 0.98
CA GLY A 179 -9.09 3.14 1.64
C GLY A 179 -7.89 2.96 0.71
N THR A 180 -6.77 3.58 1.05
CA THR A 180 -5.48 3.29 0.42
C THR A 180 -4.80 2.08 1.07
N GLY A 181 -5.07 1.81 2.35
CA GLY A 181 -4.46 0.78 3.18
C GLY A 181 -5.39 -0.37 3.57
N ASN A 182 -4.80 -1.47 4.01
CA ASN A 182 -5.53 -2.68 4.40
C ASN A 182 -6.32 -2.48 5.70
N TYR A 183 -7.38 -3.27 5.88
CA TYR A 183 -8.13 -3.38 7.12
C TYR A 183 -7.37 -4.24 8.13
N ASN A 184 -6.35 -3.63 8.74
CA ASN A 184 -5.48 -4.32 9.69
C ASN A 184 -5.04 -3.34 10.78
N GLU A 185 -5.45 -3.59 12.00
CA GLU A 185 -5.28 -2.71 13.16
C GLU A 185 -3.79 -2.43 13.45
N LYS A 186 -2.92 -3.44 13.27
CA LYS A 186 -1.48 -3.28 13.52
C LYS A 186 -0.79 -2.45 12.43
N THR A 187 -1.13 -2.69 11.17
CA THR A 187 -0.51 -1.93 10.08
C THR A 187 -1.01 -0.49 10.04
N SER A 188 -2.23 -0.22 10.53
CA SER A 188 -2.74 1.15 10.67
C SER A 188 -1.97 2.02 11.66
N GLU A 189 -1.13 1.43 12.52
CA GLU A 189 -0.25 2.14 13.44
C GLU A 189 1.18 2.33 12.89
N LEU A 190 1.49 1.72 11.73
CA LEU A 190 2.84 1.70 11.15
C LEU A 190 2.93 2.27 9.73
N TYR A 191 1.80 2.29 8.99
CA TYR A 191 1.74 2.71 7.60
C TYR A 191 0.95 4.01 7.48
N THR A 192 1.45 4.94 6.66
CA THR A 192 0.66 6.12 6.31
C THR A 192 -0.38 5.72 5.27
N ASP A 193 -1.65 5.80 5.63
CA ASP A 193 -2.78 5.49 4.77
C ASP A 193 -3.94 6.45 5.00
N TYR A 194 -4.83 6.50 4.01
CA TYR A 194 -6.02 7.35 4.05
C TYR A 194 -7.27 6.49 3.94
N SER A 195 -8.28 6.86 4.70
CA SER A 195 -9.60 6.22 4.72
C SER A 195 -10.65 7.30 4.52
N PHE A 196 -11.21 7.37 3.32
CA PHE A 196 -12.29 8.27 2.95
C PHE A 196 -13.62 7.59 3.22
N ILE A 197 -14.51 8.26 3.92
CA ILE A 197 -15.83 7.74 4.30
C ILE A 197 -16.86 8.78 3.89
N THR A 198 -17.89 8.35 3.15
CA THR A 198 -18.93 9.22 2.57
C THR A 198 -20.30 8.58 2.67
N ALA A 199 -21.34 9.42 2.72
CA ALA A 199 -22.73 9.05 2.53
C ALA A 199 -23.26 9.46 1.13
N ASP A 200 -22.41 9.86 0.19
CA ASP A 200 -22.82 10.16 -1.20
C ASP A 200 -23.48 8.93 -1.82
N GLU A 201 -24.75 9.08 -2.22
CA GLU A 201 -25.58 8.00 -2.75
C GLU A 201 -24.99 7.42 -4.04
N ARG A 202 -24.44 8.26 -4.93
CA ARG A 202 -23.84 7.82 -6.21
C ARG A 202 -22.60 6.96 -5.97
N ILE A 203 -21.76 7.32 -5.00
CA ILE A 203 -20.61 6.49 -4.62
C ILE A 203 -21.09 5.18 -4.01
N GLY A 204 -22.16 5.21 -3.22
CA GLY A 204 -22.78 4.00 -2.64
C GLY A 204 -23.34 3.06 -3.70
N GLU A 205 -24.03 3.58 -4.70
CA GLU A 205 -24.55 2.81 -5.83
C GLU A 205 -23.44 2.19 -6.68
N GLU A 206 -22.37 2.96 -6.97
CA GLU A 206 -21.19 2.45 -7.69
C GLU A 206 -20.47 1.35 -6.87
N ALA A 207 -20.30 1.55 -5.57
CA ALA A 207 -19.74 0.53 -4.68
C ALA A 207 -20.61 -0.75 -4.67
N SER A 208 -21.95 -0.60 -4.65
CA SER A 208 -22.88 -1.72 -4.76
C SER A 208 -22.74 -2.46 -6.11
N LYS A 209 -22.56 -1.72 -7.22
CA LYS A 209 -22.28 -2.28 -8.55
C LYS A 209 -20.96 -3.05 -8.55
N VAL A 210 -19.91 -2.49 -7.94
CA VAL A 210 -18.61 -3.17 -7.80
C VAL A 210 -18.78 -4.49 -7.06
N PHE A 211 -19.44 -4.54 -5.89
CA PHE A 211 -19.65 -5.79 -5.15
C PHE A 211 -20.49 -6.81 -5.91
N ARG A 212 -21.53 -6.39 -6.63
CA ARG A 212 -22.33 -7.30 -7.48
C ARG A 212 -21.49 -7.93 -8.59
N ASN A 213 -20.67 -7.12 -9.26
CA ASN A 213 -19.80 -7.61 -10.33
C ASN A 213 -18.74 -8.57 -9.77
N LEU A 214 -18.13 -8.23 -8.64
CA LEU A 214 -17.16 -9.10 -7.95
C LEU A 214 -17.78 -10.46 -7.56
N ALA A 215 -19.04 -10.47 -7.15
CA ALA A 215 -19.75 -11.70 -6.75
C ALA A 215 -19.96 -12.68 -7.93
N VAL A 216 -20.05 -12.17 -9.15
CA VAL A 216 -20.23 -12.98 -10.37
C VAL A 216 -18.97 -13.04 -11.22
N GLN A 217 -17.82 -12.64 -10.67
CA GLN A 217 -16.51 -12.63 -11.34
C GLN A 217 -16.48 -11.77 -12.62
N GLN A 218 -17.18 -10.64 -12.59
CA GLN A 218 -17.18 -9.65 -13.66
C GLN A 218 -16.39 -8.39 -13.25
N LEU A 219 -15.76 -7.76 -14.21
CA LEU A 219 -15.10 -6.47 -14.02
C LEU A 219 -16.12 -5.34 -14.13
N THR A 220 -15.86 -4.24 -13.42
CA THR A 220 -16.69 -3.04 -13.49
C THR A 220 -16.24 -2.17 -14.66
N GLU A 221 -17.08 -2.06 -15.69
CA GLU A 221 -16.78 -1.32 -16.93
C GLU A 221 -17.03 0.17 -16.81
N GLU A 222 -18.04 0.56 -16.03
CA GLU A 222 -18.49 1.95 -15.90
C GLU A 222 -18.49 2.37 -14.43
N SER A 223 -17.86 3.48 -14.16
CA SER A 223 -17.91 4.23 -12.90
C SER A 223 -17.61 5.70 -13.20
N ASP A 224 -18.29 6.61 -12.52
CA ASP A 224 -18.16 8.06 -12.70
C ASP A 224 -17.36 8.68 -11.55
N LYS A 225 -17.72 8.34 -10.31
CA LYS A 225 -17.09 8.86 -9.09
C LYS A 225 -15.90 8.01 -8.61
N MET A 226 -15.98 6.71 -8.83
CA MET A 226 -14.96 5.78 -8.41
C MET A 226 -14.00 5.45 -9.56
N LEU A 227 -12.74 5.28 -9.23
CA LEU A 227 -11.74 4.66 -10.09
C LEU A 227 -11.75 3.15 -9.84
N VAL A 228 -12.04 2.34 -10.85
CA VAL A 228 -12.07 0.87 -10.71
C VAL A 228 -11.12 0.24 -11.74
N ALA A 229 -10.02 -0.34 -11.26
CA ALA A 229 -9.13 -1.10 -12.12
C ALA A 229 -9.70 -2.51 -12.40
N PRO A 230 -9.36 -3.12 -13.56
CA PRO A 230 -8.42 -2.61 -14.58
C PRO A 230 -9.03 -1.65 -15.59
N LEU A 231 -10.37 -1.52 -15.69
CA LEU A 231 -11.00 -0.90 -16.85
C LEU A 231 -11.05 0.64 -16.80
N ARG A 232 -11.30 1.22 -15.62
CA ARG A 232 -11.52 2.68 -15.48
C ARG A 232 -10.41 3.42 -14.73
N PHE A 233 -9.57 2.74 -13.97
CA PHE A 233 -8.55 3.38 -13.14
C PHE A 233 -7.51 4.14 -13.98
N LYS A 234 -6.84 3.46 -14.91
CA LYS A 234 -5.79 4.06 -15.73
C LYS A 234 -6.33 5.08 -16.71
N SER A 235 -7.45 4.79 -17.38
CA SER A 235 -8.03 5.68 -18.38
C SER A 235 -8.41 7.05 -17.79
N VAL A 236 -9.10 7.06 -16.65
CA VAL A 236 -9.50 8.32 -15.99
C VAL A 236 -8.28 9.14 -15.57
N LEU A 237 -7.23 8.50 -15.02
CA LEU A 237 -6.00 9.21 -14.64
C LEU A 237 -5.24 9.77 -15.85
N LEU A 238 -5.25 9.09 -16.98
CA LEU A 238 -4.68 9.60 -18.24
C LEU A 238 -5.50 10.78 -18.78
N ASP A 239 -6.82 10.71 -18.71
CA ASP A 239 -7.71 11.82 -19.09
C ASP A 239 -7.46 13.06 -18.21
N GLU A 240 -7.26 12.88 -16.89
CA GLU A 240 -6.89 13.99 -15.99
C GLU A 240 -5.54 14.61 -16.36
N MET A 241 -4.56 13.79 -16.73
CA MET A 241 -3.26 14.28 -17.21
C MET A 241 -3.43 15.07 -18.52
N ASP A 242 -4.31 14.62 -19.44
CA ASP A 242 -4.62 15.33 -20.69
C ASP A 242 -5.27 16.69 -20.45
N HIS A 243 -6.17 16.80 -19.47
CA HIS A 243 -6.76 18.08 -19.07
C HIS A 243 -5.67 19.07 -18.57
N VAL A 244 -4.73 18.60 -17.75
CA VAL A 244 -3.63 19.44 -17.25
C VAL A 244 -2.68 19.83 -18.38
N ILE A 245 -2.36 18.92 -19.30
CA ILE A 245 -1.55 19.20 -20.50
C ILE A 245 -2.21 20.26 -21.39
N ALA A 246 -3.51 20.13 -21.64
CA ALA A 246 -4.27 21.10 -22.42
C ALA A 246 -4.23 22.50 -21.76
N ALA A 247 -4.37 22.56 -20.42
CA ALA A 247 -4.29 23.82 -19.68
C ALA A 247 -2.91 24.48 -19.83
N ALA A 248 -1.82 23.70 -19.70
CA ALA A 248 -0.45 24.20 -19.89
C ALA A 248 -0.22 24.72 -21.31
N ARG A 249 -0.69 23.99 -22.32
CA ARG A 249 -0.61 24.42 -23.74
C ARG A 249 -1.37 25.72 -24.03
N MET A 250 -2.39 26.03 -23.23
CA MET A 250 -3.11 27.31 -23.27
C MET A 250 -2.42 28.43 -22.46
N GLY A 251 -1.23 28.18 -21.91
CA GLY A 251 -0.49 29.15 -21.09
C GLY A 251 -1.03 29.31 -19.66
N ARG A 252 -1.92 28.43 -19.18
CA ARG A 252 -2.41 28.46 -17.80
C ARG A 252 -1.39 27.79 -16.86
N PRO A 253 -1.24 28.25 -15.61
CA PRO A 253 -0.45 27.54 -14.63
C PRO A 253 -1.05 26.15 -14.39
N ALA A 254 -0.27 25.10 -14.66
CA ALA A 254 -0.73 23.73 -14.56
C ALA A 254 0.29 22.87 -13.82
N SER A 255 -0.17 22.01 -12.93
CA SER A 255 0.73 21.16 -12.13
C SER A 255 0.08 19.85 -11.72
N MET A 256 0.93 18.86 -11.39
CA MET A 256 0.53 17.58 -10.81
C MET A 256 1.37 17.29 -9.58
N ILE A 257 0.73 16.73 -8.53
CA ILE A 257 1.44 16.16 -7.40
C ILE A 257 0.98 14.71 -7.26
N LEU A 258 1.89 13.75 -7.47
CA LEU A 258 1.57 12.34 -7.59
C LEU A 258 2.33 11.54 -6.51
N LYS A 259 1.60 11.14 -5.47
CA LYS A 259 2.14 10.28 -4.41
C LYS A 259 1.72 8.84 -4.64
N ASN A 260 2.71 7.95 -4.78
CA ASN A 260 2.50 6.50 -4.91
C ASN A 260 3.67 5.70 -4.33
N ASN A 261 3.52 4.38 -4.23
CA ASN A 261 4.63 3.55 -3.77
C ASN A 261 5.61 3.25 -4.90
N SER A 262 5.11 3.04 -6.12
CA SER A 262 5.95 2.60 -7.24
C SER A 262 5.34 3.00 -8.58
N ILE A 263 6.21 3.22 -9.58
CA ILE A 263 5.81 3.51 -10.96
C ILE A 263 6.62 2.66 -11.94
N SER A 264 5.93 1.93 -12.83
CA SER A 264 6.51 1.21 -13.97
C SER A 264 5.53 1.10 -15.15
N ASP A 265 4.30 1.61 -15.04
CA ASP A 265 3.34 1.60 -16.13
C ASP A 265 3.83 2.50 -17.26
N ARG A 266 3.96 1.90 -18.46
CA ARG A 266 4.55 2.56 -19.61
C ARG A 266 3.72 3.73 -20.10
N ASP A 267 2.40 3.56 -20.16
CA ASP A 267 1.50 4.59 -20.70
C ASP A 267 1.50 5.82 -19.81
N ILE A 268 1.46 5.60 -18.48
CA ILE A 268 1.56 6.68 -17.50
C ILE A 268 2.92 7.39 -17.60
N ILE A 269 4.03 6.64 -17.74
CA ILE A 269 5.38 7.24 -17.88
C ILE A 269 5.47 8.09 -19.15
N LEU A 270 4.95 7.63 -20.28
CA LEU A 270 4.93 8.39 -21.52
C LEU A 270 4.06 9.64 -21.40
N LYS A 271 2.92 9.55 -20.72
CA LYS A 271 2.03 10.70 -20.46
C LYS A 271 2.69 11.74 -19.54
N LEU A 272 3.43 11.31 -18.51
CA LEU A 272 4.23 12.21 -17.67
C LEU A 272 5.33 12.92 -18.47
N GLN A 273 5.98 12.22 -19.40
CA GLN A 273 6.94 12.84 -20.31
C GLN A 273 6.26 13.89 -21.22
N GLU A 274 5.10 13.57 -21.80
CA GLU A 274 4.31 14.52 -22.60
C GLU A 274 3.93 15.76 -21.78
N ALA A 275 3.46 15.56 -20.56
CA ALA A 275 3.10 16.65 -19.65
C ALA A 275 4.30 17.56 -19.31
N SER A 276 5.45 16.96 -19.00
CA SER A 276 6.67 17.71 -18.75
C SER A 276 7.10 18.53 -19.97
N CYS A 277 7.07 17.95 -21.17
CA CYS A 277 7.38 18.66 -22.43
C CYS A 277 6.35 19.77 -22.75
N ALA A 278 5.12 19.66 -22.26
CA ALA A 278 4.11 20.71 -22.37
C ALA A 278 4.26 21.84 -21.34
N GLY A 279 5.26 21.78 -20.47
CA GLY A 279 5.52 22.79 -19.44
C GLY A 279 4.76 22.58 -18.13
N VAL A 280 4.11 21.42 -17.93
CA VAL A 280 3.46 21.07 -16.66
C VAL A 280 4.52 20.80 -15.60
N ARG A 281 4.43 21.47 -14.46
CA ARG A 281 5.22 21.10 -13.27
C ARG A 281 4.69 19.83 -12.65
N ILE A 282 5.54 18.82 -12.47
CA ILE A 282 5.17 17.51 -11.91
C ILE A 282 6.07 17.22 -10.71
N ASP A 283 5.46 17.09 -9.54
CA ASP A 283 6.14 16.68 -8.32
C ASP A 283 5.69 15.26 -7.93
N MET A 284 6.60 14.30 -7.87
CA MET A 284 6.30 12.93 -7.49
C MET A 284 6.93 12.56 -6.14
N ILE A 285 6.15 11.83 -5.32
CA ILE A 285 6.60 11.23 -4.07
C ILE A 285 6.53 9.71 -4.23
N VAL A 286 7.70 9.07 -4.48
CA VAL A 286 7.81 7.65 -4.81
C VAL A 286 8.84 6.99 -3.89
N ARG A 287 8.42 6.00 -3.07
CA ARG A 287 9.31 5.35 -2.11
C ARG A 287 9.93 4.03 -2.58
N GLY A 288 9.40 3.44 -3.62
CA GLY A 288 9.79 2.10 -4.12
C GLY A 288 10.32 2.13 -5.55
N ILE A 289 9.86 1.21 -6.38
CA ILE A 289 10.28 1.09 -7.77
C ILE A 289 9.90 2.37 -8.53
N CYS A 290 10.89 3.00 -9.18
CA CYS A 290 10.71 4.17 -10.01
C CYS A 290 11.39 3.96 -11.36
N CYS A 291 10.59 3.77 -12.42
CA CYS A 291 11.08 3.50 -13.78
C CYS A 291 11.09 4.76 -14.66
N VAL A 292 11.01 5.95 -14.06
CA VAL A 292 11.16 7.23 -14.75
C VAL A 292 12.29 8.03 -14.09
N ARG A 293 13.02 8.83 -14.86
CA ARG A 293 14.06 9.74 -14.36
C ARG A 293 13.52 11.16 -14.26
N ALA A 294 13.90 11.83 -13.20
CA ALA A 294 13.63 13.25 -13.01
C ALA A 294 14.54 14.13 -13.88
N GLU A 295 14.11 15.32 -14.21
CA GLU A 295 14.91 16.46 -14.70
C GLU A 295 15.77 16.15 -15.94
N VAL A 296 15.35 15.19 -16.80
CA VAL A 296 16.06 14.89 -18.04
C VAL A 296 15.71 15.95 -19.09
N PRO A 297 16.69 16.70 -19.62
CA PRO A 297 16.45 17.76 -20.60
C PRO A 297 15.70 17.26 -21.84
N GLY A 298 14.68 18.01 -22.27
CA GLY A 298 13.84 17.71 -23.43
C GLY A 298 12.93 16.50 -23.25
N LYS A 299 12.82 15.93 -22.05
CA LYS A 299 11.96 14.79 -21.73
C LYS A 299 11.17 14.98 -20.44
N THR A 300 11.86 15.06 -19.32
CA THR A 300 11.25 15.12 -17.98
C THR A 300 11.81 16.29 -17.17
N GLU A 301 12.21 17.37 -17.83
CA GLU A 301 12.86 18.54 -17.21
C GLU A 301 11.99 19.23 -16.14
N ASN A 302 10.67 19.13 -16.26
CA ASN A 302 9.70 19.67 -15.31
C ASN A 302 9.16 18.60 -14.33
N LEU A 303 9.75 17.40 -14.32
CA LEU A 303 9.39 16.30 -13.43
C LEU A 303 10.40 16.19 -12.30
N HIS A 304 9.95 16.41 -11.07
CA HIS A 304 10.75 16.30 -9.86
C HIS A 304 10.32 15.08 -9.06
N ILE A 305 11.28 14.27 -8.59
CA ILE A 305 10.98 13.02 -7.86
C ILE A 305 11.69 13.05 -6.51
N ARG A 306 10.92 12.79 -5.46
CA ARG A 306 11.46 12.56 -4.12
C ARG A 306 10.99 11.24 -3.53
N SER A 307 11.76 10.72 -2.59
CA SER A 307 11.44 9.56 -1.78
C SER A 307 11.46 9.95 -0.30
N LEU A 308 10.45 9.54 0.45
CA LEU A 308 10.35 9.73 1.89
C LEU A 308 10.53 8.38 2.58
N VAL A 309 11.55 8.26 3.42
CA VAL A 309 11.82 7.08 4.24
C VAL A 309 12.07 7.55 5.66
N GLY A 310 11.12 7.29 6.54
CA GLY A 310 11.13 7.75 7.92
C GLY A 310 10.56 6.69 8.87
N ARG A 311 10.02 7.16 9.98
CA ARG A 311 9.43 6.34 11.04
C ARG A 311 8.31 5.42 10.53
N TYR A 312 7.42 5.96 9.71
CA TYR A 312 6.27 5.25 9.16
C TYR A 312 6.53 4.87 7.70
N LEU A 313 5.96 3.75 7.27
CA LEU A 313 6.00 3.36 5.87
C LEU A 313 5.03 4.23 5.06
N GLU A 314 5.56 5.05 4.15
CA GLU A 314 4.73 5.82 3.23
C GLU A 314 4.00 4.87 2.29
N HIS A 315 2.67 4.72 2.47
CA HIS A 315 1.87 3.73 1.75
C HIS A 315 0.65 4.33 1.04
N GLY A 316 0.10 5.42 1.53
CA GLY A 316 -1.02 6.11 0.91
C GLY A 316 -0.73 6.58 -0.51
N ARG A 317 -1.75 6.59 -1.38
CA ARG A 317 -1.67 7.12 -2.74
C ARG A 317 -2.62 8.29 -2.85
N ILE A 318 -2.08 9.41 -3.35
CA ILE A 318 -2.83 10.64 -3.63
C ILE A 318 -2.39 11.12 -5.00
N TYR A 319 -3.37 11.41 -5.87
CA TYR A 319 -3.13 11.94 -7.20
C TYR A 319 -3.84 13.28 -7.33
N SER A 320 -3.08 14.35 -7.46
CA SER A 320 -3.57 15.73 -7.54
C SER A 320 -3.23 16.34 -8.90
N PHE A 321 -4.25 16.89 -9.56
CA PHE A 321 -4.19 17.50 -10.88
C PHE A 321 -4.76 18.91 -10.80
N PHE A 322 -3.93 19.91 -11.12
CA PHE A 322 -4.32 21.32 -11.17
C PHE A 322 -4.22 21.86 -12.59
N ASP A 323 -5.34 22.40 -13.11
CA ASP A 323 -5.46 22.90 -14.48
C ASP A 323 -5.38 24.42 -14.60
N GLY A 324 -4.89 25.09 -13.56
CA GLY A 324 -4.83 26.55 -13.48
C GLY A 324 -6.07 27.20 -12.87
N THR A 325 -7.13 26.42 -12.63
CA THR A 325 -8.40 26.90 -12.06
C THR A 325 -8.88 26.00 -10.94
N HIS A 326 -8.89 24.70 -11.16
CA HIS A 326 -9.44 23.72 -10.22
C HIS A 326 -8.42 22.63 -9.91
N THR A 327 -8.42 22.20 -8.66
CA THR A 327 -7.69 21.00 -8.22
C THR A 327 -8.65 19.81 -8.20
N ARG A 328 -8.32 18.78 -8.97
CA ARG A 328 -8.97 17.46 -8.88
C ARG A 328 -8.03 16.52 -8.17
N ILE A 329 -8.51 15.92 -7.07
CA ILE A 329 -7.67 15.08 -6.21
C ILE A 329 -8.33 13.73 -5.97
N TYR A 330 -7.51 12.69 -6.02
CA TYR A 330 -7.94 11.30 -5.86
C TYR A 330 -7.11 10.62 -4.78
N ILE A 331 -7.75 9.73 -4.04
CA ILE A 331 -7.06 8.70 -3.24
C ILE A 331 -7.35 7.32 -3.84
N ALA A 332 -6.40 6.40 -3.75
CA ALA A 332 -6.56 5.09 -4.36
C ALA A 332 -5.78 3.98 -3.64
N SER A 333 -6.20 2.74 -3.86
CA SER A 333 -5.47 1.54 -3.43
C SER A 333 -4.35 1.12 -4.40
N GLY A 334 -4.43 1.54 -5.66
CA GLY A 334 -3.51 1.18 -6.73
C GLY A 334 -2.30 2.09 -6.86
N ASP A 335 -1.18 1.53 -7.29
CA ASP A 335 0.03 2.23 -7.72
C ASP A 335 0.08 2.38 -9.24
N PHE A 336 1.05 3.14 -9.76
CA PHE A 336 1.35 3.25 -11.19
C PHE A 336 2.22 2.08 -11.70
N LEU A 337 1.85 0.86 -11.32
CA LEU A 337 2.45 -0.37 -11.84
C LEU A 337 1.48 -1.06 -12.79
N THR A 338 1.94 -1.57 -13.92
CA THR A 338 1.11 -2.31 -14.89
C THR A 338 0.26 -3.40 -14.22
N ARG A 339 0.81 -4.11 -13.24
CA ARG A 339 0.04 -5.10 -12.49
C ARG A 339 -1.13 -4.52 -11.68
N ASN A 340 -1.06 -3.26 -11.23
CA ASN A 340 -2.15 -2.59 -10.52
C ASN A 340 -3.21 -2.07 -11.50
N THR A 341 -2.75 -1.55 -12.63
CA THR A 341 -3.62 -0.93 -13.62
C THR A 341 -4.33 -1.93 -14.53
N GLU A 342 -3.75 -3.15 -14.72
CA GLU A 342 -4.21 -4.12 -15.72
C GLU A 342 -4.53 -5.52 -15.16
N CYS A 343 -3.92 -5.93 -14.03
CA CYS A 343 -4.02 -7.31 -13.52
C CYS A 343 -4.62 -7.40 -12.11
N ARG A 344 -5.18 -6.30 -11.59
CA ARG A 344 -5.78 -6.25 -10.25
C ARG A 344 -7.10 -5.51 -10.27
N VAL A 345 -7.94 -5.83 -9.30
CA VAL A 345 -9.05 -4.97 -8.92
C VAL A 345 -8.53 -4.01 -7.86
N GLU A 346 -8.39 -2.75 -8.24
CA GLU A 346 -8.06 -1.63 -7.37
C GLU A 346 -9.23 -0.66 -7.35
N VAL A 347 -9.36 0.12 -6.30
CA VAL A 347 -10.34 1.19 -6.20
C VAL A 347 -9.69 2.50 -5.81
N GLY A 348 -10.26 3.58 -6.27
CA GLY A 348 -9.98 4.93 -5.85
C GLY A 348 -11.23 5.77 -5.93
N VAL A 349 -11.17 7.00 -5.46
CA VAL A 349 -12.28 7.94 -5.48
C VAL A 349 -11.77 9.35 -5.67
N ARG A 350 -12.51 10.16 -6.43
CA ARG A 350 -12.34 11.60 -6.47
C ARG A 350 -12.89 12.20 -5.18
N VAL A 351 -12.07 12.98 -4.49
CA VAL A 351 -12.50 13.73 -3.32
C VAL A 351 -13.01 15.08 -3.79
N GLU A 352 -14.29 15.38 -3.52
CA GLU A 352 -14.95 16.60 -3.98
C GLU A 352 -15.24 17.59 -2.86
N ASP A 353 -15.29 17.19 -1.58
CA ASP A 353 -15.41 18.08 -0.43
C ASP A 353 -14.23 19.08 -0.42
N PRO A 354 -14.47 20.41 -0.55
CA PRO A 354 -13.40 21.41 -0.64
C PRO A 354 -12.47 21.41 0.59
N VAL A 355 -12.99 21.07 1.78
CA VAL A 355 -12.19 21.01 3.02
C VAL A 355 -11.22 19.83 2.95
N LEU A 356 -11.68 18.68 2.43
CA LEU A 356 -10.83 17.52 2.27
C LEU A 356 -9.84 17.66 1.11
N VAL A 357 -10.24 18.34 0.02
CA VAL A 357 -9.32 18.70 -1.08
C VAL A 357 -8.19 19.57 -0.55
N GLN A 358 -8.49 20.59 0.26
CA GLN A 358 -7.47 21.44 0.87
C GLN A 358 -6.59 20.65 1.82
N LYS A 359 -7.18 19.81 2.68
CA LYS A 359 -6.44 18.95 3.62
C LYS A 359 -5.45 18.02 2.89
N LEU A 360 -5.89 17.34 1.83
CA LEU A 360 -5.01 16.48 1.03
C LEU A 360 -3.90 17.28 0.32
N THR A 361 -4.22 18.48 -0.14
CA THR A 361 -3.24 19.40 -0.72
C THR A 361 -2.18 19.82 0.30
N ASP A 362 -2.59 20.17 1.52
CA ASP A 362 -1.68 20.53 2.61
C ASP A 362 -0.78 19.37 3.02
N ILE A 363 -1.32 18.15 3.06
CA ILE A 363 -0.55 16.92 3.31
C ILE A 363 0.54 16.76 2.23
N LEU A 364 0.19 16.89 0.96
CA LEU A 364 1.15 16.79 -0.14
C LEU A 364 2.20 17.89 -0.06
N GLN A 365 1.81 19.12 0.20
CA GLN A 365 2.73 20.26 0.35
C GLN A 365 3.67 20.09 1.54
N LEU A 366 3.18 19.57 2.68
CA LEU A 366 4.02 19.24 3.83
C LEU A 366 5.08 18.20 3.46
N GLN A 367 4.70 17.15 2.73
CA GLN A 367 5.62 16.11 2.28
C GLN A 367 6.62 16.62 1.23
N LEU A 368 6.23 17.55 0.37
CA LEU A 368 7.14 18.18 -0.58
C LEU A 368 8.15 19.11 0.10
N ARG A 369 7.88 19.61 1.29
CA ARG A 369 8.81 20.42 2.08
C ARG A 369 9.71 19.62 3.02
N ASP A 370 9.52 18.29 3.14
CA ASP A 370 10.36 17.47 4.02
C ASP A 370 11.84 17.59 3.61
N ASN A 371 12.68 18.05 4.54
CA ASN A 371 14.13 18.17 4.38
C ASN A 371 14.90 17.31 5.41
N VAL A 372 14.19 16.52 6.23
CA VAL A 372 14.77 15.60 7.22
C VAL A 372 14.88 14.18 6.67
N ASN A 373 13.79 13.67 6.07
CA ASN A 373 13.68 12.29 5.60
C ASN A 373 13.78 12.17 4.08
N ALA A 374 13.64 13.27 3.35
CA ALA A 374 13.57 13.27 1.90
C ALA A 374 14.91 12.95 1.23
N ARG A 375 14.80 12.21 0.13
CA ARG A 375 15.83 12.09 -0.90
C ARG A 375 15.26 12.53 -2.23
N VAL A 376 15.99 13.29 -3.00
CA VAL A 376 15.61 13.74 -4.34
C VAL A 376 16.41 12.99 -5.41
N MET A 377 15.75 12.69 -6.53
CA MET A 377 16.37 12.03 -7.67
C MET A 377 16.98 13.11 -8.60
N ASP A 378 18.22 12.90 -9.03
CA ASP A 378 18.86 13.69 -10.09
C ASP A 378 18.57 13.13 -11.49
N ALA A 379 18.97 13.86 -12.54
CA ALA A 379 18.81 13.48 -13.93
C ALA A 379 19.51 12.14 -14.31
N SER A 380 20.48 11.70 -13.52
CA SER A 380 21.16 10.42 -13.68
C SER A 380 20.38 9.25 -13.06
N GLY A 381 19.34 9.55 -12.26
CA GLY A 381 18.52 8.57 -11.53
C GLY A 381 19.10 8.19 -10.16
N ASN A 382 20.06 8.96 -9.64
CA ASN A 382 20.60 8.76 -8.29
C ASN A 382 19.79 9.55 -7.28
N TYR A 383 19.62 9.00 -6.06
CA TYR A 383 18.94 9.67 -4.97
C TYR A 383 19.95 10.28 -4.00
N GLN A 384 19.81 11.57 -3.75
CA GLN A 384 20.62 12.32 -2.78
C GLN A 384 19.74 12.75 -1.60
N LYS A 385 20.25 12.60 -0.37
CA LYS A 385 19.55 13.10 0.82
C LYS A 385 19.47 14.62 0.75
N VAL A 386 18.27 15.15 0.98
CA VAL A 386 18.09 16.61 1.11
C VAL A 386 18.88 17.08 2.33
N LYS A 387 19.64 18.15 2.13
CA LYS A 387 20.36 18.84 3.21
C LYS A 387 19.72 20.22 3.37
N PRO A 388 19.15 20.52 4.55
CA PRO A 388 18.63 21.86 4.81
C PRO A 388 19.76 22.88 4.69
N ALA A 389 19.44 24.07 4.18
CA ALA A 389 20.38 25.19 4.19
C ALA A 389 20.64 25.68 5.62
N GLU A 390 21.73 26.42 5.82
CA GLU A 390 22.04 26.99 7.13
C GLU A 390 20.93 27.98 7.53
N GLY A 391 20.32 27.75 8.71
CA GLY A 391 19.20 28.55 9.20
C GLY A 391 17.81 28.13 8.62
N GLU A 392 17.75 27.19 7.70
CA GLU A 392 16.48 26.66 7.20
C GLU A 392 15.78 25.81 8.29
N PRO A 393 14.47 26.02 8.55
CA PRO A 393 13.73 25.20 9.49
C PRO A 393 13.73 23.72 9.09
N LEU A 394 13.94 22.83 10.06
CA LEU A 394 13.83 21.39 9.83
C LEU A 394 12.36 20.99 9.71
N VAL A 395 12.00 20.41 8.58
CA VAL A 395 10.67 19.91 8.28
C VAL A 395 10.69 18.39 8.20
N ASN A 396 10.21 17.73 9.26
CA ASN A 396 9.91 16.30 9.24
C ASN A 396 8.43 16.14 8.95
N SER A 397 8.08 15.80 7.71
CA SER A 397 6.68 15.73 7.29
C SER A 397 5.85 14.72 8.09
N GLN A 398 6.44 13.58 8.49
CA GLN A 398 5.72 12.57 9.28
C GLN A 398 5.38 13.08 10.69
N MET A 399 6.25 13.86 11.31
CA MET A 399 5.95 14.44 12.62
C MET A 399 5.03 15.65 12.49
N GLY A 400 5.21 16.46 11.43
CA GLY A 400 4.35 17.62 11.13
C GLY A 400 2.88 17.22 10.89
N MET A 401 2.60 15.99 10.47
CA MET A 401 1.23 15.49 10.33
C MET A 401 0.42 15.52 11.62
N TYR A 402 1.04 15.30 12.78
CA TYR A 402 0.34 15.38 14.07
C TYR A 402 -0.17 16.80 14.35
N GLU A 403 0.60 17.82 13.98
CA GLU A 403 0.17 19.21 14.10
C GLU A 403 -0.91 19.55 13.07
N LEU A 404 -0.70 19.11 11.83
CA LEU A 404 -1.62 19.32 10.72
C LEU A 404 -3.02 18.77 11.03
N LEU A 405 -3.12 17.63 11.71
CA LEU A 405 -4.37 16.94 12.00
C LEU A 405 -4.90 17.18 13.42
N ARG A 406 -4.24 18.04 14.22
CA ARG A 406 -4.60 18.25 15.65
C ARG A 406 -6.05 18.63 15.85
N ASN A 407 -6.59 19.48 14.99
CA ASN A 407 -7.95 20.01 15.11
C ASN A 407 -8.98 19.27 14.24
N ASP A 408 -8.61 18.15 13.65
CA ASP A 408 -9.42 17.44 12.68
C ASP A 408 -10.74 16.86 13.30
N TRP A 409 -10.72 16.58 14.60
CA TRP A 409 -11.89 16.14 15.36
C TRP A 409 -12.80 17.30 15.79
N GLN A 410 -12.33 18.56 15.62
CA GLN A 410 -13.04 19.77 16.03
C GLN A 410 -13.36 20.60 14.79
N ARG A 411 -14.28 20.20 13.99
CA ARG A 411 -14.68 20.93 12.77
C ARG A 411 -15.46 22.23 13.06
N LEU A 412 -14.93 23.06 13.94
CA LEU A 412 -15.57 24.33 14.30
C LEU A 412 -15.01 25.54 13.54
N GLU A 413 -13.90 25.38 12.79
CA GLU A 413 -13.33 26.46 11.96
C GLU A 413 -12.70 25.95 10.66
N PRO A 414 -12.64 26.78 9.60
CA PRO A 414 -11.93 26.42 8.37
C PRO A 414 -10.46 26.10 8.69
N TRP A 415 -9.99 25.00 8.13
CA TRP A 415 -8.61 24.57 8.19
C TRP A 415 -7.63 25.71 7.85
N LYS A 416 -6.72 26.02 8.76
CA LYS A 416 -5.59 26.92 8.49
C LYS A 416 -4.30 26.11 8.57
N CYS A 417 -3.57 26.02 7.46
CA CYS A 417 -2.22 25.43 7.45
C CYS A 417 -1.34 26.25 8.41
N THR A 418 -1.10 25.70 9.60
CA THR A 418 -0.13 26.29 10.53
C THR A 418 1.23 25.70 10.20
N THR A 419 2.19 26.55 9.88
CA THR A 419 3.58 26.16 9.64
C THR A 419 4.13 25.47 10.89
N PRO A 420 4.54 24.18 10.82
CA PRO A 420 5.10 23.53 11.99
C PRO A 420 6.56 23.97 12.14
N ALA A 421 6.90 24.50 13.26
CA ALA A 421 8.22 24.35 13.89
C ALA A 421 8.25 25.08 15.22
N THR A 422 8.11 24.38 16.31
CA THR A 422 8.54 24.86 17.61
C THR A 422 9.89 24.24 17.97
N GLU A 423 10.72 24.99 18.67
CA GLU A 423 12.10 24.62 19.04
C GLU A 423 12.21 23.31 19.85
N THR A 424 11.12 22.81 20.41
CA THR A 424 11.07 21.55 21.18
C THR A 424 11.32 20.32 20.33
N GLU A 425 11.16 20.38 19.00
CA GLU A 425 11.43 19.25 18.10
C GLU A 425 12.92 19.13 17.73
N LYS A 426 13.71 20.16 17.94
CA LYS A 426 15.17 20.11 17.71
C LYS A 426 15.87 19.08 18.61
N THR A 427 15.30 18.77 19.78
CA THR A 427 15.86 17.80 20.73
C THR A 427 15.43 16.35 20.45
N ALA A 428 14.33 16.12 19.75
CA ALA A 428 13.84 14.77 19.46
C ALA A 428 14.36 14.20 18.11
N ALA A 429 14.94 15.03 17.25
CA ALA A 429 15.37 14.62 15.91
C ALA A 429 16.84 14.15 15.83
N VAL A 430 17.59 14.19 16.92
CA VAL A 430 18.94 13.63 16.97
C VAL A 430 18.83 12.14 17.28
N CYS A 431 18.45 11.31 16.32
CA CYS A 431 18.93 9.95 16.26
C CYS A 431 20.44 10.03 16.04
N GLN A 432 21.23 10.01 17.10
CA GLN A 432 22.65 9.71 16.98
C GLN A 432 22.74 8.34 16.30
N GLU A 433 23.46 8.30 15.17
CA GLU A 433 23.84 7.01 14.57
C GLU A 433 24.70 6.27 15.58
N VAL A 434 24.10 5.32 16.30
CA VAL A 434 24.84 4.46 17.24
C VAL A 434 25.72 3.56 16.39
N THR A 435 27.02 3.70 16.52
CA THR A 435 27.98 2.88 15.77
C THR A 435 28.00 1.44 16.32
N VAL A 436 28.40 0.48 15.48
CA VAL A 436 28.53 -0.94 15.91
C VAL A 436 29.52 -1.07 17.07
N GLU A 437 30.53 -0.21 17.14
CA GLU A 437 31.49 -0.13 18.24
C GLU A 437 30.83 0.31 19.56
N GLN A 438 29.93 1.27 19.53
CA GLN A 438 29.14 1.70 20.69
C GLN A 438 28.20 0.59 21.17
N LEU A 439 27.52 -0.10 20.26
CA LEU A 439 26.69 -1.27 20.59
C LEU A 439 27.48 -2.41 21.22
N LYS A 440 28.72 -2.66 20.79
CA LYS A 440 29.60 -3.65 21.40
C LYS A 440 30.04 -3.28 22.81
N GLN A 441 30.23 -1.98 23.09
CA GLN A 441 30.58 -1.47 24.43
C GLN A 441 29.37 -1.53 25.38
N GLU A 442 28.19 -1.21 24.91
CA GLU A 442 26.96 -1.20 25.71
C GLU A 442 26.39 -2.61 25.95
N LEU A 443 26.62 -3.53 25.03
CA LEU A 443 26.05 -4.89 25.04
C LEU A 443 27.13 -5.98 24.83
N PRO A 444 28.15 -6.04 25.65
CA PRO A 444 29.28 -7.00 25.48
C PRO A 444 28.83 -8.46 25.48
N HIS A 445 27.75 -8.79 26.19
CA HIS A 445 27.21 -10.16 26.27
C HIS A 445 26.49 -10.62 24.99
N VAL A 446 26.06 -9.71 24.15
CA VAL A 446 25.36 -10.02 22.85
C VAL A 446 26.39 -10.38 21.77
N PHE A 447 27.62 -9.86 21.87
CA PHE A 447 28.68 -10.02 20.88
C PHE A 447 29.77 -11.03 21.32
N GLN A 448 29.60 -11.71 22.46
CA GLN A 448 30.50 -12.79 22.85
C GLN A 448 30.26 -14.03 21.97
N PRO A 449 31.32 -14.66 21.44
CA PRO A 449 31.17 -15.92 20.74
C PRO A 449 30.60 -16.98 21.70
N ALA A 450 29.71 -17.83 21.21
CA ALA A 450 29.22 -18.97 21.98
C ALA A 450 30.39 -19.81 22.48
N PRO A 451 30.37 -20.36 23.73
CA PRO A 451 31.47 -21.16 24.25
C PRO A 451 31.71 -22.35 23.31
N GLU A 452 32.96 -22.46 22.85
CA GLU A 452 33.44 -23.58 22.03
C GLU A 452 33.27 -24.89 22.80
N LYS A 453 32.41 -25.77 22.29
CA LYS A 453 32.51 -27.20 22.69
C LYS A 453 33.77 -27.76 22.05
N ALA A 454 34.71 -28.15 22.89
CA ALA A 454 35.96 -28.81 22.48
C ALA A 454 35.64 -30.13 21.77
N GLU A 455 35.62 -30.15 20.45
CA GLU A 455 35.74 -31.35 19.63
C GLU A 455 37.14 -31.41 19.03
N LYS A 456 37.83 -32.56 19.27
CA LYS A 456 39.19 -32.85 18.82
C LYS A 456 39.27 -32.76 17.29
N ALA A 457 40.11 -31.86 16.79
CA ALA A 457 40.37 -31.65 15.37
C ALA A 457 41.15 -32.79 14.74
N ALA A 458 40.68 -33.33 13.64
CA ALA A 458 41.45 -34.05 12.63
C ALA A 458 42.05 -33.04 11.62
N PRO A 459 43.24 -33.29 11.01
CA PRO A 459 43.93 -32.28 10.22
C PRO A 459 43.16 -31.94 8.93
N ALA A 460 43.01 -30.65 8.71
CA ALA A 460 42.29 -30.08 7.56
C ALA A 460 43.08 -30.21 6.26
N ALA A 461 42.49 -30.87 5.25
CA ALA A 461 42.93 -30.75 3.88
C ALA A 461 42.57 -29.34 3.35
N GLN A 462 43.52 -28.67 2.72
CA GLN A 462 43.35 -27.36 2.10
C GLN A 462 42.28 -27.44 1.00
N GLN A 463 41.14 -26.80 1.24
CA GLN A 463 40.12 -26.58 0.19
C GLN A 463 40.47 -25.31 -0.63
N PRO A 464 40.32 -25.34 -1.95
CA PRO A 464 40.55 -24.17 -2.80
C PRO A 464 39.60 -23.03 -2.46
N ASP A 465 40.10 -21.80 -2.58
CA ASP A 465 39.43 -20.56 -2.23
C ASP A 465 38.14 -20.41 -3.07
N HIS A 466 36.98 -20.58 -2.44
CA HIS A 466 35.65 -20.48 -3.08
C HIS A 466 35.38 -19.13 -3.76
N TYR A 467 36.23 -18.14 -3.53
CA TYR A 467 36.11 -16.82 -4.14
C TYR A 467 36.60 -16.81 -5.60
N GLU A 468 37.66 -17.57 -5.90
CA GLU A 468 38.14 -17.74 -7.29
C GLU A 468 37.14 -18.50 -8.16
N ALA A 469 36.43 -19.48 -7.58
CA ALA A 469 35.38 -20.20 -8.28
C ALA A 469 34.17 -19.30 -8.63
N LEU A 470 33.83 -18.36 -7.74
CA LEU A 470 32.76 -17.40 -7.98
C LEU A 470 33.15 -16.34 -9.02
N GLU A 471 34.40 -15.88 -9.02
CA GLU A 471 34.95 -14.98 -10.03
C GLU A 471 35.00 -15.63 -11.41
N GLN A 472 35.37 -16.91 -11.49
CA GLN A 472 35.33 -17.68 -12.72
C GLN A 472 33.90 -17.90 -13.25
N MET A 473 32.91 -18.09 -12.36
CA MET A 473 31.48 -18.16 -12.76
C MET A 473 30.92 -16.82 -13.26
N LEU A 474 31.36 -15.71 -12.69
CA LEU A 474 30.92 -14.37 -13.08
C LEU A 474 31.58 -13.84 -14.35
N ASN A 475 32.79 -14.35 -14.68
CA ASN A 475 33.54 -13.94 -15.88
C ASN A 475 33.31 -14.84 -17.10
N ASN A 476 32.67 -16.00 -16.98
CA ASN A 476 32.29 -16.85 -18.11
C ASN A 476 31.05 -16.28 -18.82
N LYS A 477 31.28 -15.47 -19.84
CA LYS A 477 30.24 -15.12 -20.85
C LYS A 477 29.83 -16.39 -21.60
N PRO A 478 28.54 -16.68 -21.79
CA PRO A 478 28.10 -17.79 -22.64
C PRO A 478 28.52 -17.53 -24.08
N ARG A 479 29.35 -18.40 -24.61
CA ARG A 479 29.66 -18.46 -26.05
C ARG A 479 28.40 -18.87 -26.81
N ALA A 480 28.03 -18.10 -27.83
CA ALA A 480 26.93 -18.41 -28.72
C ALA A 480 27.05 -19.83 -29.30
N ALA A 481 26.02 -20.64 -29.12
CA ALA A 481 25.94 -21.98 -29.67
C ALA A 481 25.73 -21.91 -31.19
N GLN A 482 26.60 -22.60 -31.94
CA GLN A 482 26.40 -22.89 -33.37
C GLN A 482 25.33 -23.98 -33.53
N PRO A 483 24.55 -23.98 -34.62
CA PRO A 483 23.47 -24.94 -34.81
C PRO A 483 24.01 -26.34 -35.14
N ALA A 484 23.64 -27.34 -34.35
CA ALA A 484 23.96 -28.73 -34.58
C ALA A 484 23.09 -29.36 -35.69
N SER A 485 23.71 -30.15 -36.54
CA SER A 485 23.14 -30.91 -37.64
C SER A 485 22.13 -31.98 -37.18
N LYS A 486 21.11 -32.21 -38.02
CA LYS A 486 20.04 -33.20 -37.84
C LYS A 486 20.59 -34.64 -37.75
N ALA A 487 20.18 -35.36 -36.71
CA ALA A 487 20.27 -36.83 -36.62
C ALA A 487 18.86 -37.47 -36.83
N PRO A 488 18.77 -38.72 -37.35
CA PRO A 488 17.53 -39.29 -37.87
C PRO A 488 16.59 -39.80 -36.76
N ALA A 489 15.29 -39.77 -37.06
CA ALA A 489 14.18 -40.09 -36.17
C ALA A 489 14.10 -41.60 -35.83
N ALA A 490 13.90 -41.92 -34.55
CA ALA A 490 13.55 -43.25 -34.07
C ALA A 490 12.02 -43.50 -34.15
N PRO A 491 11.55 -44.75 -34.31
CA PRO A 491 10.13 -45.08 -34.56
C PRO A 491 9.26 -44.94 -33.33
N ARG A 492 8.03 -44.46 -33.53
CA ARG A 492 6.99 -44.29 -32.46
C ARG A 492 6.44 -45.66 -32.00
N PRO A 493 6.20 -45.86 -30.67
CA PRO A 493 5.50 -47.04 -30.18
C PRO A 493 3.99 -46.95 -30.42
N VAL A 494 3.40 -48.09 -30.79
CA VAL A 494 1.96 -48.30 -31.01
C VAL A 494 1.21 -48.28 -29.68
N VAL A 495 0.25 -47.38 -29.52
CA VAL A 495 -0.61 -47.29 -28.34
C VAL A 495 -1.86 -48.19 -28.51
N LYS A 496 -2.08 -49.13 -27.61
CA LYS A 496 -3.32 -49.91 -27.52
C LYS A 496 -4.42 -49.07 -26.81
N PRO A 497 -5.71 -49.24 -27.20
CA PRO A 497 -6.80 -48.45 -26.62
C PRO A 497 -7.08 -48.82 -25.16
N VAL A 498 -7.14 -47.82 -24.28
CA VAL A 498 -7.53 -47.94 -22.88
C VAL A 498 -9.05 -47.71 -22.78
N VAL A 499 -9.73 -48.66 -22.17
CA VAL A 499 -11.16 -48.59 -21.84
C VAL A 499 -11.39 -47.52 -20.76
N THR A 500 -12.22 -46.51 -21.08
CA THR A 500 -12.53 -45.42 -20.17
C THR A 500 -13.61 -45.79 -19.17
N ALA A 501 -13.33 -45.63 -17.88
CA ALA A 501 -14.31 -45.66 -16.80
C ALA A 501 -15.19 -44.39 -16.82
N PRO A 502 -16.46 -44.42 -16.30
CA PRO A 502 -17.39 -43.31 -16.42
C PRO A 502 -16.93 -42.08 -15.62
N LYS A 503 -16.94 -40.90 -16.25
CA LYS A 503 -16.61 -39.61 -15.65
C LYS A 503 -17.57 -39.27 -14.51
N LYS A 504 -17.05 -38.98 -13.32
CA LYS A 504 -17.79 -38.33 -12.23
C LYS A 504 -18.18 -36.91 -12.67
N LYS A 505 -19.47 -36.59 -12.54
CA LYS A 505 -19.99 -35.24 -12.84
C LYS A 505 -19.25 -34.18 -12.04
N SER A 506 -18.89 -33.04 -12.67
CA SER A 506 -18.21 -31.93 -12.05
C SER A 506 -19.11 -31.23 -11.01
N LEU A 507 -18.49 -30.53 -10.08
CA LEU A 507 -19.18 -29.76 -9.02
C LEU A 507 -20.21 -28.78 -9.61
N LEU A 508 -19.89 -28.18 -10.76
CA LEU A 508 -20.77 -27.25 -11.49
C LEU A 508 -22.05 -27.88 -12.03
N GLU A 509 -22.01 -29.15 -12.45
CA GLU A 509 -23.21 -29.88 -12.87
C GLU A 509 -24.12 -30.29 -11.70
N ARG A 510 -23.57 -30.37 -10.49
CA ARG A 510 -24.33 -30.60 -9.25
C ARG A 510 -25.05 -29.33 -8.78
N ILE A 511 -24.44 -28.18 -8.93
CA ILE A 511 -25.03 -26.89 -8.55
C ILE A 511 -26.15 -26.48 -9.52
N GLY A 512 -26.00 -26.72 -10.82
CA GLY A 512 -27.01 -26.40 -11.83
C GLY A 512 -28.32 -27.22 -11.69
N SER A 513 -28.32 -28.35 -10.97
CA SER A 513 -29.52 -29.13 -10.68
C SER A 513 -30.32 -28.65 -9.47
N PHE A 514 -29.74 -27.79 -8.62
CA PHE A 514 -30.39 -27.27 -7.42
C PHE A 514 -31.29 -26.05 -7.71
N PHE A 515 -31.01 -25.32 -8.81
CA PHE A 515 -31.79 -24.15 -9.22
C PHE A 515 -32.92 -24.43 -10.25
N ARG A 516 -33.27 -25.70 -10.48
CA ARG A 516 -34.41 -26.08 -11.34
C ARG A 516 -35.46 -26.95 -10.59
N ARG A 517 -35.67 -26.64 -9.35
CA ARG A 517 -36.85 -27.12 -8.62
C ARG A 517 -37.50 -26.02 -7.84
#